data_b891e826370bf2090d92ea1a8d3f6e0b
#
_entry.id   b891e826370bf2090d92ea1a8d3f6e0b
#
_cell.length_a   1.000
_cell.length_b   1.000
_cell.length_c   1.000
_cell.angle_alpha   90.00
_cell.angle_beta   90.00
_cell.angle_gamma   90.00
#
_symmetry.space_group_name_H-M   'P 1'
#
loop_
_entity.id
_entity.type
_entity.pdbx_description
1 polymer ?
#
loop_
_entity_poly.entity_id
_entity_poly.type
_entity_poly.pdbx_seq_one_letter_code
_entity_poly.pdbx_strand_id
1 'polypeptide(L)'
;MAKSGVNNTLLKQRNRGLILKLIATGQCSSRIELSQKTGLAKMTVTYIVNEFLERGIFEERQKVQVEGKGRNPVQLCISDKAPKLIGVHLYREICSVILCDIQLKLLKKICFPVTEETAPQLMEHIFHALDQIMETLGDEKIYGIGIGAIGPVDKNRGKILAPPNFYGLHDLEIAREIEEHCHMPVFFDGESNCAAIMEKYYGAGTDCEDFIYV
;
A
#
# COMPACT_ATOMS: atom_id res chain seq x y z
N MET A 1 -1.03 6.53 36.18
CA MET A 1 -1.09 6.31 34.71
C MET A 1 -0.34 5.04 34.37
N ALA A 2 -1.04 3.97 34.03
CA ALA A 2 -0.41 2.69 33.66
C ALA A 2 0.30 2.86 32.32
N LYS A 3 1.60 2.57 32.26
CA LYS A 3 2.34 2.48 31.00
C LYS A 3 1.77 1.29 30.22
N SER A 4 1.01 1.56 29.15
CA SER A 4 0.58 0.55 28.20
C SER A 4 1.83 -0.13 27.62
N GLY A 5 1.97 -1.43 27.84
CA GLY A 5 3.06 -2.20 27.27
C GLY A 5 3.02 -2.12 25.75
N VAL A 6 4.13 -1.76 25.14
CA VAL A 6 4.23 -1.68 23.67
C VAL A 6 4.08 -3.11 23.12
N ASN A 7 3.02 -3.34 22.33
CA ASN A 7 2.76 -4.65 21.75
C ASN A 7 3.92 -5.01 20.79
N ASN A 8 4.70 -6.03 21.14
CA ASN A 8 5.84 -6.50 20.34
C ASN A 8 5.48 -6.81 18.88
N THR A 9 4.26 -7.23 18.62
CA THR A 9 3.76 -7.51 17.27
C THR A 9 3.63 -6.22 16.45
N LEU A 10 3.08 -5.17 17.05
CA LEU A 10 2.92 -3.87 16.39
C LEU A 10 4.28 -3.23 16.08
N LEU A 11 5.25 -3.32 17.01
CA LEU A 11 6.62 -2.85 16.76
C LEU A 11 7.30 -3.60 15.62
N LYS A 12 7.12 -4.92 15.56
CA LYS A 12 7.65 -5.73 14.45
C LYS A 12 7.05 -5.32 13.11
N GLN A 13 5.74 -5.13 13.05
CA GLN A 13 5.05 -4.66 11.82
C GLN A 13 5.55 -3.28 11.39
N ARG A 14 5.67 -2.35 12.33
CA ARG A 14 6.19 -1.01 12.07
C ARG A 14 7.62 -1.02 11.52
N ASN A 15 8.50 -1.84 12.10
CA ASN A 15 9.88 -1.97 11.63
C ASN A 15 9.95 -2.58 10.22
N ARG A 16 9.10 -3.58 9.91
CA ARG A 16 8.98 -4.13 8.56
C ARG A 16 8.52 -3.08 7.55
N GLY A 17 7.47 -2.35 7.88
CA GLY A 17 6.97 -1.27 7.02
C GLY A 17 8.01 -0.19 6.77
N LEU A 18 8.78 0.20 7.80
CA LEU A 18 9.85 1.19 7.67
C LEU A 18 10.96 0.70 6.74
N ILE A 19 11.44 -0.53 6.89
CA ILE A 19 12.48 -1.12 6.02
C ILE A 19 11.98 -1.25 4.59
N LEU A 20 10.75 -1.75 4.40
CA LEU A 20 10.14 -1.86 3.08
C LEU A 20 10.07 -0.49 2.39
N LYS A 21 9.57 0.53 3.10
CA LYS A 21 9.49 1.90 2.59
C LYS A 21 10.86 2.41 2.13
N LEU A 22 11.90 2.29 2.97
CA LEU A 22 13.22 2.84 2.66
C LEU A 22 13.85 2.19 1.42
N ILE A 23 13.61 0.91 1.18
CA ILE A 23 14.05 0.23 -0.06
C ILE A 23 13.15 0.61 -1.24
N ALA A 24 11.82 0.61 -1.08
CA ALA A 24 10.88 0.91 -2.15
C ALA A 24 11.03 2.35 -2.69
N THR A 25 11.35 3.30 -1.81
CA THR A 25 11.59 4.71 -2.18
C THR A 25 13.04 5.00 -2.61
N GLY A 26 13.93 3.99 -2.65
CA GLY A 26 15.34 4.15 -3.02
C GLY A 26 16.17 4.92 -1.99
N GLN A 27 15.65 5.19 -0.80
CA GLN A 27 16.35 5.92 0.26
C GLN A 27 17.47 5.10 0.92
N CYS A 28 17.39 3.78 0.85
CA CYS A 28 18.42 2.85 1.28
C CYS A 28 18.56 1.74 0.25
N SER A 29 19.78 1.21 0.12
CA SER A 29 20.10 0.11 -0.80
C SER A 29 20.93 -0.99 -0.14
N SER A 30 21.20 -0.89 1.16
CA SER A 30 22.01 -1.87 1.89
C SER A 30 21.56 -2.04 3.34
N ARG A 31 21.91 -3.19 3.94
CA ARG A 31 21.63 -3.46 5.36
C ARG A 31 22.31 -2.45 6.29
N ILE A 32 23.47 -1.92 5.88
CA ILE A 32 24.22 -0.94 6.66
C ILE A 32 23.48 0.39 6.67
N GLU A 33 23.07 0.90 5.51
CA GLU A 33 22.27 2.13 5.38
C GLU A 33 20.96 2.01 6.15
N LEU A 34 20.26 0.88 6.04
CA LEU A 34 19.03 0.61 6.80
C LEU A 34 19.28 0.71 8.32
N SER A 35 20.34 0.07 8.84
CA SER A 35 20.66 0.13 10.27
C SER A 35 20.98 1.56 10.72
N GLN A 36 21.75 2.30 9.93
CA GLN A 36 22.11 3.70 10.25
C GLN A 36 20.88 4.62 10.23
N LYS A 37 20.03 4.50 9.20
CA LYS A 37 18.89 5.41 9.02
C LYS A 37 17.72 5.11 9.98
N THR A 38 17.52 3.84 10.34
CA THR A 38 16.42 3.43 11.23
C THR A 38 16.80 3.38 12.71
N GLY A 39 18.10 3.35 13.05
CA GLY A 39 18.58 3.11 14.40
C GLY A 39 18.36 1.66 14.89
N LEU A 40 17.85 0.76 14.06
CA LEU A 40 17.65 -0.64 14.41
C LEU A 40 18.97 -1.39 14.49
N ALA A 41 19.05 -2.34 15.42
CA ALA A 41 20.22 -3.23 15.54
C ALA A 41 20.44 -4.00 14.22
N LYS A 42 21.70 -4.20 13.82
CA LYS A 42 22.08 -4.90 12.58
C LYS A 42 21.41 -6.28 12.45
N MET A 43 21.29 -7.01 13.56
CA MET A 43 20.61 -8.32 13.60
C MET A 43 19.13 -8.20 13.25
N THR A 44 18.44 -7.17 13.77
CA THR A 44 17.01 -6.92 13.46
C THR A 44 16.82 -6.59 11.98
N VAL A 45 17.68 -5.72 11.42
CA VAL A 45 17.65 -5.40 10.00
C VAL A 45 17.89 -6.65 9.15
N THR A 46 18.91 -7.44 9.49
CA THR A 46 19.24 -8.68 8.78
C THR A 46 18.08 -9.66 8.79
N TYR A 47 17.44 -9.84 9.95
CA TYR A 47 16.27 -10.72 10.08
C TYR A 47 15.12 -10.28 9.15
N ILE A 48 14.77 -8.99 9.19
CA ILE A 48 13.65 -8.46 8.38
C ILE A 48 14.00 -8.51 6.88
N VAL A 49 15.22 -8.17 6.50
CA VAL A 49 15.66 -8.23 5.09
C VAL A 49 15.62 -9.67 4.58
N ASN A 50 16.10 -10.64 5.36
CA ASN A 50 16.05 -12.05 4.97
C ASN A 50 14.59 -12.54 4.81
N GLU A 51 13.70 -12.15 5.72
CA GLU A 51 12.26 -12.44 5.58
C GLU A 51 11.70 -11.91 4.25
N PHE A 52 12.07 -10.69 3.84
CA PHE A 52 11.61 -10.13 2.57
C PHE A 52 12.25 -10.77 1.34
N LEU A 53 13.50 -11.22 1.43
CA LEU A 53 14.17 -12.01 0.39
C LEU A 53 13.49 -13.38 0.21
N GLU A 54 13.24 -14.11 1.30
CA GLU A 54 12.54 -15.40 1.30
C GLU A 54 11.12 -15.30 0.72
N ARG A 55 10.44 -14.19 0.97
CA ARG A 55 9.11 -13.90 0.42
C ARG A 55 9.14 -13.39 -1.02
N GLY A 56 10.32 -13.21 -1.63
CA GLY A 56 10.48 -12.68 -2.97
C GLY A 56 10.07 -11.21 -3.13
N ILE A 57 10.00 -10.45 -2.03
CA ILE A 57 9.71 -9.01 -2.05
C ILE A 57 10.98 -8.22 -2.37
N PHE A 58 12.11 -8.61 -1.78
CA PHE A 58 13.42 -8.05 -2.11
C PHE A 58 14.22 -9.01 -2.96
N GLU A 59 15.21 -8.47 -3.64
CA GLU A 59 16.28 -9.23 -4.27
C GLU A 59 17.63 -8.54 -4.04
N GLU A 60 18.69 -9.32 -4.16
CA GLU A 60 20.08 -8.84 -4.08
C GLU A 60 20.67 -8.76 -5.48
N ARG A 61 21.09 -7.56 -5.88
CA ARG A 61 21.80 -7.33 -7.14
C ARG A 61 23.27 -6.99 -6.87
N GLN A 62 24.18 -7.56 -7.63
CA GLN A 62 25.59 -7.14 -7.58
C GLN A 62 25.71 -5.78 -8.28
N LYS A 63 26.34 -4.78 -7.65
CA LYS A 63 26.73 -3.56 -8.36
C LYS A 63 27.76 -3.91 -9.43
N VAL A 64 27.53 -3.46 -10.66
CA VAL A 64 28.54 -3.52 -11.75
C VAL A 64 29.79 -2.81 -11.25
N GLN A 65 30.95 -3.46 -11.44
CA GLN A 65 32.25 -3.03 -10.89
C GLN A 65 32.56 -1.57 -11.18
N VAL A 66 32.83 -0.83 -10.11
CA VAL A 66 33.79 0.28 -10.18
C VAL A 66 35.13 -0.31 -9.76
N GLU A 67 36.17 -0.14 -10.59
CA GLU A 67 37.52 -0.64 -10.33
C GLU A 67 38.02 -0.20 -8.95
N GLY A 68 38.18 -1.15 -8.04
CA GLY A 68 38.67 -0.94 -6.68
C GLY A 68 38.77 -2.25 -5.91
N LYS A 69 39.85 -2.41 -5.10
CA LYS A 69 40.06 -3.57 -4.24
C LYS A 69 38.97 -3.69 -3.18
N GLY A 70 38.10 -4.70 -3.28
CA GLY A 70 37.13 -5.06 -2.24
C GLY A 70 36.01 -5.95 -2.79
N ARG A 71 35.29 -6.65 -1.88
CA ARG A 71 34.09 -7.41 -2.23
C ARG A 71 33.04 -6.45 -2.74
N ASN A 72 32.51 -6.69 -3.95
CA ASN A 72 31.45 -5.87 -4.53
C ASN A 72 30.28 -5.72 -3.54
N PRO A 73 29.83 -4.49 -3.25
CA PRO A 73 28.69 -4.29 -2.36
C PRO A 73 27.44 -4.87 -3.01
N VAL A 74 26.72 -5.69 -2.25
CA VAL A 74 25.42 -6.24 -2.63
C VAL A 74 24.39 -5.15 -2.39
N GLN A 75 23.63 -4.81 -3.43
CA GLN A 75 22.54 -3.84 -3.35
C GLN A 75 21.21 -4.57 -3.16
N LEU A 76 20.44 -4.12 -2.17
CA LEU A 76 19.06 -4.53 -1.98
C LEU A 76 18.14 -3.69 -2.87
N CYS A 77 17.20 -4.32 -3.55
CA CYS A 77 16.16 -3.66 -4.33
C CYS A 77 14.83 -4.44 -4.21
N ILE A 78 13.74 -3.81 -4.65
CA ILE A 78 12.46 -4.49 -4.81
C ILE A 78 12.62 -5.48 -5.96
N SER A 79 12.14 -6.71 -5.76
CA SER A 79 12.14 -7.73 -6.80
C SER A 79 11.11 -7.43 -7.88
N ASP A 80 11.44 -7.67 -9.14
CA ASP A 80 10.48 -7.55 -10.25
C ASP A 80 9.31 -8.53 -10.10
N LYS A 81 9.50 -9.61 -9.31
CA LYS A 81 8.50 -10.62 -8.98
C LYS A 81 7.74 -10.33 -7.68
N ALA A 82 7.99 -9.16 -7.06
CA ALA A 82 7.28 -8.77 -5.86
C ALA A 82 5.77 -8.68 -6.11
N PRO A 83 4.94 -9.03 -5.12
CA PRO A 83 3.49 -8.94 -5.25
C PRO A 83 3.04 -7.54 -5.67
N LYS A 84 2.00 -7.48 -6.50
CA LYS A 84 1.38 -6.22 -6.90
C LYS A 84 0.35 -5.77 -5.86
N LEU A 85 -0.10 -4.54 -6.00
CA LEU A 85 -1.11 -3.90 -5.16
C LEU A 85 -2.27 -3.45 -6.05
N ILE A 86 -3.49 -3.64 -5.56
CA ILE A 86 -4.67 -3.04 -6.19
C ILE A 86 -5.13 -1.88 -5.31
N GLY A 87 -5.48 -0.75 -5.93
CA GLY A 87 -6.09 0.40 -5.28
C GLY A 87 -7.48 0.66 -5.86
N VAL A 88 -8.45 0.90 -4.99
CA VAL A 88 -9.79 1.38 -5.35
C VAL A 88 -9.95 2.78 -4.77
N HIS A 89 -10.17 3.76 -5.61
CA HIS A 89 -10.49 5.13 -5.21
C HIS A 89 -11.92 5.43 -5.61
N LEU A 90 -12.79 5.59 -4.63
CA LEU A 90 -14.19 5.91 -4.82
C LEU A 90 -14.46 7.35 -4.38
N TYR A 91 -14.80 8.20 -5.35
CA TYR A 91 -15.19 9.58 -5.13
C TYR A 91 -16.57 9.86 -5.74
N ARG A 92 -17.08 11.11 -5.62
CA ARG A 92 -18.46 11.46 -6.01
C ARG A 92 -18.80 11.14 -7.45
N GLU A 93 -17.90 11.49 -8.35
CA GLU A 93 -18.17 11.48 -9.78
C GLU A 93 -17.40 10.39 -10.51
N ILE A 94 -16.44 9.76 -9.83
CA ILE A 94 -15.53 8.81 -10.46
C ILE A 94 -15.10 7.73 -9.48
N CYS A 95 -15.09 6.50 -9.96
CA CYS A 95 -14.37 5.41 -9.33
C CYS A 95 -13.14 5.05 -10.19
N SER A 96 -12.00 4.83 -9.55
CA SER A 96 -10.78 4.38 -10.20
C SER A 96 -10.30 3.10 -9.54
N VAL A 97 -10.03 2.07 -10.34
CA VAL A 97 -9.37 0.84 -9.91
C VAL A 97 -8.02 0.79 -10.58
N ILE A 98 -6.96 0.68 -9.79
CA ILE A 98 -5.58 0.72 -10.26
C ILE A 98 -4.82 -0.54 -9.87
N LEU A 99 -3.89 -0.94 -10.70
CA LEU A 99 -2.84 -1.91 -10.40
C LEU A 99 -1.51 -1.18 -10.33
N CYS A 100 -0.75 -1.42 -9.29
CA CYS A 100 0.60 -0.90 -9.16
C CYS A 100 1.56 -1.93 -8.55
N ASP A 101 2.87 -1.70 -8.73
CA ASP A 101 3.89 -2.42 -8.00
C ASP A 101 4.10 -1.85 -6.58
N ILE A 102 4.98 -2.46 -5.79
CA ILE A 102 5.30 -2.00 -4.42
C ILE A 102 5.97 -0.61 -4.42
N GLN A 103 6.56 -0.17 -5.53
CA GLN A 103 7.14 1.16 -5.69
C GLN A 103 6.08 2.20 -6.13
N LEU A 104 4.81 1.80 -6.21
CA LEU A 104 3.65 2.58 -6.63
C LEU A 104 3.71 3.02 -8.10
N LYS A 105 4.51 2.34 -8.92
CA LYS A 105 4.46 2.53 -10.37
C LYS A 105 3.13 1.99 -10.90
N LEU A 106 2.38 2.86 -11.54
CA LEU A 106 1.10 2.51 -12.16
C LEU A 106 1.33 1.52 -13.31
N LEU A 107 0.67 0.37 -13.26
CA LEU A 107 0.72 -0.67 -14.29
C LEU A 107 -0.55 -0.69 -15.14
N LYS A 108 -1.72 -0.55 -14.51
CA LYS A 108 -3.02 -0.46 -15.18
C LYS A 108 -3.97 0.43 -14.39
N LYS A 109 -4.87 1.09 -15.09
CA LYS A 109 -5.93 1.90 -14.48
C LYS A 109 -7.22 1.70 -15.26
N ILE A 110 -8.32 1.48 -14.53
CA ILE A 110 -9.68 1.46 -15.03
C ILE A 110 -10.43 2.56 -14.29
N CYS A 111 -11.16 3.39 -15.01
CA CYS A 111 -11.99 4.43 -14.42
C CYS A 111 -13.40 4.35 -15.02
N PHE A 112 -14.38 4.59 -14.18
CA PHE A 112 -15.77 4.73 -14.64
C PHE A 112 -16.45 5.85 -13.86
N PRO A 113 -17.43 6.53 -14.45
CA PRO A 113 -18.21 7.54 -13.76
C PRO A 113 -19.08 6.89 -12.68
N VAL A 114 -19.20 7.55 -11.53
CA VAL A 114 -20.22 7.25 -10.54
C VAL A 114 -21.41 8.17 -10.85
N THR A 115 -22.57 7.58 -11.08
CA THR A 115 -23.79 8.27 -11.47
C THR A 115 -24.92 7.98 -10.50
N GLU A 116 -26.13 8.44 -10.82
CA GLU A 116 -27.32 8.12 -10.03
C GLU A 116 -27.68 6.64 -10.21
N GLU A 117 -27.14 5.79 -9.36
CA GLU A 117 -27.27 4.33 -9.39
C GLU A 117 -27.52 3.77 -7.99
N THR A 118 -27.99 2.54 -7.92
CA THR A 118 -28.17 1.84 -6.63
C THR A 118 -26.84 1.29 -6.12
N ALA A 119 -26.75 1.03 -4.81
CA ALA A 119 -25.56 0.44 -4.21
C ALA A 119 -25.14 -0.89 -4.88
N PRO A 120 -26.04 -1.83 -5.19
CA PRO A 120 -25.66 -3.06 -5.91
C PRO A 120 -25.08 -2.79 -7.31
N GLN A 121 -25.60 -1.83 -8.06
CA GLN A 121 -25.07 -1.47 -9.39
C GLN A 121 -23.66 -0.88 -9.30
N LEU A 122 -23.42 0.03 -8.34
CA LEU A 122 -22.09 0.57 -8.10
C LEU A 122 -21.10 -0.55 -7.73
N MET A 123 -21.50 -1.47 -6.84
CA MET A 123 -20.65 -2.61 -6.47
C MET A 123 -20.37 -3.54 -7.65
N GLU A 124 -21.35 -3.78 -8.53
CA GLU A 124 -21.15 -4.58 -9.75
C GLU A 124 -20.12 -3.94 -10.70
N HIS A 125 -20.16 -2.62 -10.88
CA HIS A 125 -19.16 -1.90 -11.66
C HIS A 125 -17.76 -1.99 -11.05
N ILE A 126 -17.65 -1.90 -9.71
CA ILE A 126 -16.37 -2.07 -8.99
C ILE A 126 -15.85 -3.50 -9.17
N PHE A 127 -16.69 -4.51 -8.99
CA PHE A 127 -16.30 -5.92 -9.18
C PHE A 127 -15.83 -6.19 -10.60
N HIS A 128 -16.55 -5.70 -11.60
CA HIS A 128 -16.15 -5.85 -13.00
C HIS A 128 -14.77 -5.22 -13.28
N ALA A 129 -14.50 -4.04 -12.72
CA ALA A 129 -13.20 -3.39 -12.87
C ALA A 129 -12.07 -4.16 -12.14
N LEU A 130 -12.36 -4.72 -10.95
CA LEU A 130 -11.42 -5.57 -10.22
C LEU A 130 -11.10 -6.85 -10.99
N ASP A 131 -12.12 -7.52 -11.53
CA ASP A 131 -11.96 -8.75 -12.32
C ASP A 131 -11.12 -8.49 -13.57
N GLN A 132 -11.37 -7.40 -14.31
CA GLN A 132 -10.55 -7.00 -15.44
C GLN A 132 -9.09 -6.69 -15.09
N ILE A 133 -8.83 -6.21 -13.89
CA ILE A 133 -7.46 -6.02 -13.41
C ILE A 133 -6.82 -7.36 -13.06
N MET A 134 -7.54 -8.23 -12.36
CA MET A 134 -7.05 -9.54 -11.97
C MET A 134 -6.75 -10.44 -13.18
N GLU A 135 -7.57 -10.41 -14.21
CA GLU A 135 -7.34 -11.14 -15.46
C GLU A 135 -6.01 -10.78 -16.15
N THR A 136 -5.52 -9.55 -15.96
CA THR A 136 -4.26 -9.11 -16.59
C THR A 136 -3.01 -9.58 -15.86
N LEU A 137 -3.14 -10.08 -14.65
CA LEU A 137 -2.01 -10.45 -13.80
C LEU A 137 -1.43 -11.84 -14.10
N GLY A 138 -2.23 -12.74 -14.69
CA GLY A 138 -1.82 -14.14 -14.87
C GLY A 138 -1.42 -14.77 -13.54
N ASP A 139 -0.18 -15.26 -13.43
CA ASP A 139 0.36 -15.90 -12.22
C ASP A 139 0.99 -14.91 -11.21
N GLU A 140 0.93 -13.60 -11.47
CA GLU A 140 1.49 -12.60 -10.56
C GLU A 140 0.67 -12.52 -9.26
N LYS A 141 1.38 -12.42 -8.13
CA LYS A 141 0.73 -12.35 -6.81
C LYS A 141 0.27 -10.94 -6.50
N ILE A 142 -0.91 -10.83 -5.87
CA ILE A 142 -1.41 -9.59 -5.27
C ILE A 142 -1.19 -9.66 -3.76
N TYR A 143 -0.73 -8.58 -3.18
CA TYR A 143 -0.56 -8.45 -1.72
C TYR A 143 -1.89 -8.18 -1.01
N GLY A 144 -2.74 -7.38 -1.63
CA GLY A 144 -4.05 -6.98 -1.13
C GLY A 144 -4.61 -5.78 -1.88
N ILE A 145 -5.79 -5.35 -1.45
CA ILE A 145 -6.56 -4.26 -2.05
C ILE A 145 -6.64 -3.11 -1.04
N GLY A 146 -6.19 -1.91 -1.44
CA GLY A 146 -6.37 -0.69 -0.67
C GLY A 146 -7.56 0.10 -1.19
N ILE A 147 -8.45 0.55 -0.30
CA ILE A 147 -9.62 1.36 -0.66
C ILE A 147 -9.50 2.74 -0.01
N GLY A 148 -9.48 3.79 -0.83
CA GLY A 148 -9.66 5.17 -0.41
C GLY A 148 -11.05 5.64 -0.83
N ALA A 149 -11.93 5.90 0.13
CA ALA A 149 -13.32 6.20 -0.16
C ALA A 149 -13.73 7.59 0.31
N ILE A 150 -14.74 8.15 -0.38
CA ILE A 150 -15.40 9.37 0.04
C ILE A 150 -15.95 9.25 1.46
N GLY A 151 -15.70 10.27 2.29
CA GLY A 151 -16.21 10.32 3.67
C GLY A 151 -17.57 10.98 3.82
N PRO A 152 -18.22 10.78 5.02
CA PRO A 152 -17.68 10.13 6.21
C PRO A 152 -17.63 8.59 6.13
N VAL A 153 -16.63 8.00 6.80
CA VAL A 153 -16.42 6.54 6.80
C VAL A 153 -16.31 5.98 8.22
N ASP A 154 -16.70 4.71 8.40
CA ASP A 154 -16.33 3.89 9.55
C ASP A 154 -15.18 2.99 9.14
N LYS A 155 -13.96 3.42 9.47
CA LYS A 155 -12.73 2.69 9.14
C LYS A 155 -12.67 1.28 9.72
N ASN A 156 -13.18 1.10 10.94
CA ASN A 156 -13.09 -0.18 11.62
C ASN A 156 -14.02 -1.23 11.00
N ARG A 157 -15.13 -0.79 10.44
CA ARG A 157 -16.10 -1.65 9.75
C ARG A 157 -15.89 -1.70 8.24
N GLY A 158 -14.98 -0.86 7.69
CA GLY A 158 -14.76 -0.78 6.24
C GLY A 158 -15.99 -0.22 5.48
N LYS A 159 -16.70 0.74 6.10
CA LYS A 159 -18.02 1.18 5.64
C LYS A 159 -18.03 2.66 5.28
N ILE A 160 -18.64 2.99 4.14
CA ILE A 160 -19.02 4.36 3.79
C ILE A 160 -20.34 4.66 4.48
N LEU A 161 -20.42 5.76 5.22
CA LEU A 161 -21.62 6.10 6.00
C LEU A 161 -22.64 6.86 5.14
N ALA A 162 -22.68 8.17 5.25
CA ALA A 162 -23.62 9.01 4.52
C ALA A 162 -22.92 10.24 3.91
N PRO A 163 -22.16 10.06 2.82
CA PRO A 163 -21.48 11.17 2.16
C PRO A 163 -22.49 12.18 1.60
N PRO A 164 -22.26 13.47 1.77
CA PRO A 164 -23.12 14.48 1.17
C PRO A 164 -22.96 14.48 -0.36
N ASN A 165 -24.06 14.67 -1.09
CA ASN A 165 -24.08 14.70 -2.57
C ASN A 165 -23.48 13.46 -3.22
N PHE A 166 -23.81 12.29 -2.70
CA PHE A 166 -23.37 11.00 -3.21
C PHE A 166 -24.58 10.15 -3.68
N TYR A 167 -25.45 10.73 -4.48
CA TYR A 167 -26.60 10.10 -5.13
C TYR A 167 -27.55 9.34 -4.19
N GLY A 168 -27.59 9.69 -2.89
CA GLY A 168 -28.34 8.95 -1.89
C GLY A 168 -27.71 7.63 -1.44
N LEU A 169 -26.54 7.30 -1.96
CA LEU A 169 -25.78 6.13 -1.54
C LEU A 169 -25.24 6.32 -0.11
N HIS A 170 -25.57 5.38 0.74
CA HIS A 170 -25.16 5.40 2.14
C HIS A 170 -25.05 3.98 2.69
N ASP A 171 -24.37 3.84 3.81
CA ASP A 171 -24.25 2.57 4.53
C ASP A 171 -23.63 1.41 3.71
N LEU A 172 -22.67 1.74 2.81
CA LEU A 172 -22.00 0.76 1.93
C LEU A 172 -20.92 -0.01 2.68
N GLU A 173 -21.04 -1.32 2.79
CA GLU A 173 -20.04 -2.21 3.40
C GLU A 173 -18.95 -2.62 2.39
N ILE A 174 -18.42 -1.63 1.67
CA ILE A 174 -17.56 -1.80 0.50
C ILE A 174 -16.33 -2.69 0.77
N ALA A 175 -15.70 -2.57 1.93
CA ALA A 175 -14.51 -3.35 2.23
C ALA A 175 -14.82 -4.84 2.36
N ARG A 176 -15.93 -5.18 3.06
CA ARG A 176 -16.37 -6.55 3.23
C ARG A 176 -16.78 -7.17 1.89
N GLU A 177 -17.57 -6.46 1.10
CA GLU A 177 -18.07 -6.96 -0.18
C GLU A 177 -16.91 -7.21 -1.16
N ILE A 178 -15.90 -6.34 -1.20
CA ILE A 178 -14.70 -6.54 -2.02
C ILE A 178 -13.84 -7.70 -1.47
N GLU A 179 -13.70 -7.84 -0.15
CA GLU A 179 -12.96 -8.96 0.46
C GLU A 179 -13.61 -10.30 0.16
N GLU A 180 -14.96 -10.36 0.24
CA GLU A 180 -15.74 -11.55 -0.10
C GLU A 180 -15.67 -11.91 -1.59
N HIS A 181 -15.67 -10.90 -2.49
CA HIS A 181 -15.57 -11.10 -3.94
C HIS A 181 -14.17 -11.55 -4.38
N CYS A 182 -13.14 -10.85 -3.91
CA CYS A 182 -11.76 -11.08 -4.36
C CYS A 182 -11.01 -12.15 -3.56
N HIS A 183 -11.50 -12.55 -2.39
CA HIS A 183 -10.82 -13.46 -1.45
C HIS A 183 -9.41 -12.98 -1.07
N MET A 184 -9.21 -11.67 -0.92
CA MET A 184 -7.94 -11.04 -0.62
C MET A 184 -8.07 -10.05 0.53
N PRO A 185 -6.98 -9.80 1.30
CA PRO A 185 -7.01 -8.78 2.35
C PRO A 185 -7.36 -7.39 1.81
N VAL A 186 -8.30 -6.72 2.47
CA VAL A 186 -8.74 -5.37 2.13
C VAL A 186 -8.30 -4.39 3.23
N PHE A 187 -7.75 -3.25 2.83
CA PHE A 187 -7.35 -2.14 3.69
C PHE A 187 -8.17 -0.93 3.31
N PHE A 188 -8.88 -0.35 4.27
CA PHE A 188 -9.86 0.71 4.01
C PHE A 188 -9.57 1.96 4.83
N ASP A 189 -9.66 3.13 4.20
CA ASP A 189 -9.66 4.43 4.89
C ASP A 189 -10.43 5.48 4.05
N GLY A 190 -10.69 6.64 4.66
CA GLY A 190 -11.17 7.81 3.94
C GLY A 190 -10.12 8.35 2.96
N GLU A 191 -10.56 8.85 1.80
CA GLU A 191 -9.66 9.32 0.74
C GLU A 191 -8.65 10.37 1.21
N SER A 192 -9.11 11.34 2.02
CA SER A 192 -8.25 12.41 2.55
C SER A 192 -7.14 11.85 3.46
N ASN A 193 -7.45 10.81 4.25
CA ASN A 193 -6.44 10.11 5.05
C ASN A 193 -5.44 9.36 4.15
N CYS A 194 -5.94 8.69 3.10
CA CYS A 194 -5.08 8.02 2.13
C CYS A 194 -4.15 9.01 1.43
N ALA A 195 -4.67 10.17 1.01
CA ALA A 195 -3.90 11.24 0.38
C ALA A 195 -2.85 11.82 1.34
N ALA A 196 -3.22 12.10 2.60
CA ALA A 196 -2.27 12.56 3.62
C ALA A 196 -1.15 11.54 3.87
N ILE A 197 -1.47 10.24 3.92
CA ILE A 197 -0.47 9.17 4.04
C ILE A 197 0.47 9.16 2.83
N MET A 198 -0.05 9.33 1.62
CA MET A 198 0.76 9.41 0.40
C MET A 198 1.71 10.59 0.45
N GLU A 199 1.24 11.79 0.81
CA GLU A 199 2.10 12.98 0.97
C GLU A 199 3.17 12.76 2.04
N LYS A 200 2.82 12.13 3.17
CA LYS A 200 3.77 11.84 4.25
C LYS A 200 4.89 10.90 3.83
N TYR A 201 4.59 9.91 3.00
CA TYR A 201 5.54 8.85 2.70
C TYR A 201 6.24 9.01 1.35
N TYR A 202 5.62 9.67 0.37
CA TYR A 202 6.09 9.74 -1.01
C TYR A 202 6.05 11.15 -1.60
N GLY A 203 5.39 12.10 -0.94
CA GLY A 203 5.18 13.47 -1.42
C GLY A 203 5.89 14.54 -0.59
N ALA A 204 5.31 15.74 -0.57
CA ALA A 204 5.87 16.93 0.06
C ALA A 204 6.00 16.86 1.59
N GLY A 205 5.22 15.98 2.25
CA GLY A 205 5.26 15.78 3.70
C GLY A 205 6.39 14.88 4.20
N THR A 206 7.27 14.38 3.33
CA THR A 206 8.28 13.36 3.69
C THR A 206 9.23 13.85 4.79
N ASP A 207 9.66 15.11 4.73
CA ASP A 207 10.61 15.70 5.67
C ASP A 207 9.91 16.50 6.80
N CYS A 208 8.57 16.56 6.81
CA CYS A 208 7.81 17.25 7.84
C CYS A 208 7.58 16.32 9.04
N GLU A 209 7.79 16.80 10.27
CA GLU A 209 7.38 16.06 11.47
C GLU A 209 5.85 16.04 11.57
N ASP A 210 5.23 17.21 11.44
CA ASP A 210 3.78 17.42 11.37
C ASP A 210 3.42 18.24 10.13
N PHE A 211 2.24 17.97 9.54
CA PHE A 211 1.69 18.72 8.43
C PHE A 211 0.17 18.65 8.42
N ILE A 212 -0.47 19.57 7.71
CA ILE A 212 -1.91 19.59 7.46
C ILE A 212 -2.12 19.33 5.97
N TYR A 213 -3.01 18.41 5.66
CA TYR A 213 -3.49 18.13 4.30
C TYR A 213 -4.88 18.74 4.13
N VAL A 214 -5.06 19.59 3.14
CA VAL A 214 -6.33 20.28 2.80
C VAL A 214 -6.62 20.14 1.32
#